data_a20ff22e15e6ccc7a66f31796cf65e99
#
_entry.id   a20ff22e15e6ccc7a66f31796cf65e99
#
_cell.length_a   1.000
_cell.length_b   1.000
_cell.length_c   1.000
_cell.angle_alpha   90.00
_cell.angle_beta   90.00
_cell.angle_gamma   90.00
#
_symmetry.space_group_name_H-M   'P 1'
#
loop_
_entity.id
_entity.type
_entity.pdbx_description
1 polymer ?
#
loop_
_entity_poly.entity_id
_entity_poly.type
_entity_poly.pdbx_seq_one_letter_code
_entity_poly.pdbx_strand_id
1 'polypeptide(L)'
;MGYLFTSESVSEGHPDKIADQISDALIDNFLAFDPHSKVACETLVTTGQVILAGEVKSNTYIDVQQIARNVIKQIGYTKSEYMFEANSCGVLSAIHEQSPDINQGVERGKPEEQGAGDQGMMFGYAVNETDNYMPLALDLSHALLRELAEIRRENREITYLRPDAKSQVTLEYSDDNKPVRVNTIVISTQHDDFDTESKMLKKIKEDIVNILIPRVIKKYPQYAPYFDENIIYHINPTGIFVIGGPHGDTGLTGRKIIVDTYGGKGAHGGGAFSGKDPSKVDRSAAYAMRHIAKNLVAASVADEILVQVSYAIGVAEPTGVYVNTYGTAKVKLTDGEIAKKIQEIFPLRPYDIEQRLKLRNPIYSETASYGHMGRTPKVVTKVFSSPYHRTKKIEVELFTWEKLDYVDKVKEKFFN
;
A
#
# COMPACT_ATOMS: atom_id res chain seq x y z
N MET A 1 31.20 -12.11 4.75
CA MET A 1 30.56 -12.17 3.40
C MET A 1 29.16 -11.61 3.54
N GLY A 2 28.77 -10.69 2.70
CA GLY A 2 27.40 -10.15 2.72
C GLY A 2 26.37 -11.19 2.29
N TYR A 3 25.12 -10.81 2.23
CA TYR A 3 23.99 -11.65 1.82
C TYR A 3 23.11 -10.94 0.79
N LEU A 4 22.28 -11.71 0.10
CA LEU A 4 21.29 -11.18 -0.85
C LEU A 4 19.91 -11.14 -0.21
N PHE A 5 19.19 -10.03 -0.41
CA PHE A 5 17.81 -9.88 -0.01
C PHE A 5 16.97 -9.35 -1.17
N THR A 6 15.77 -9.87 -1.32
CA THR A 6 14.90 -9.58 -2.45
C THR A 6 13.54 -9.06 -1.97
N SER A 7 13.05 -8.00 -2.62
CA SER A 7 11.67 -7.55 -2.52
C SER A 7 11.04 -7.42 -3.91
N GLU A 8 9.71 -7.39 -3.95
CA GLU A 8 8.96 -7.26 -5.19
C GLU A 8 7.86 -6.21 -5.10
N SER A 9 7.40 -5.76 -6.24
CA SER A 9 6.23 -4.91 -6.40
C SER A 9 5.40 -5.32 -7.60
N VAL A 10 4.15 -4.88 -7.63
CA VAL A 10 3.26 -5.04 -8.78
C VAL A 10 2.65 -3.69 -9.16
N SER A 11 2.35 -3.52 -10.45
CA SER A 11 1.78 -2.28 -10.97
C SER A 11 0.32 -2.09 -10.54
N GLU A 12 -0.19 -0.88 -10.71
CA GLU A 12 -1.62 -0.57 -10.53
C GLU A 12 -2.54 -1.40 -11.44
N GLY A 13 -2.02 -1.92 -12.56
CA GLY A 13 -2.76 -2.77 -13.50
C GLY A 13 -2.69 -4.26 -13.19
N HIS A 14 -1.96 -4.68 -12.15
CA HIS A 14 -1.98 -6.07 -11.69
C HIS A 14 -3.37 -6.43 -11.16
N PRO A 15 -3.91 -7.64 -11.45
CA PRO A 15 -5.28 -8.01 -11.08
C PRO A 15 -5.62 -7.79 -9.60
N ASP A 16 -4.75 -8.21 -8.68
CA ASP A 16 -4.98 -8.01 -7.25
C ASP A 16 -4.99 -6.50 -6.88
N LYS A 17 -4.17 -5.68 -7.54
CA LYS A 17 -4.14 -4.23 -7.27
C LYS A 17 -5.31 -3.48 -7.92
N ILE A 18 -5.88 -3.98 -9.01
CA ILE A 18 -7.17 -3.49 -9.52
C ILE A 18 -8.27 -3.72 -8.48
N ALA A 19 -8.31 -4.93 -7.90
CA ALA A 19 -9.28 -5.29 -6.86
C ALA A 19 -9.13 -4.37 -5.63
N ASP A 20 -7.91 -4.16 -5.14
CA ASP A 20 -7.62 -3.25 -4.03
C ASP A 20 -8.06 -1.81 -4.32
N GLN A 21 -7.75 -1.29 -5.51
CA GLN A 21 -8.12 0.08 -5.91
C GLN A 21 -9.63 0.26 -6.03
N ILE A 22 -10.37 -0.73 -6.53
CA ILE A 22 -11.83 -0.67 -6.56
C ILE A 22 -12.38 -0.66 -5.14
N SER A 23 -11.93 -1.57 -4.28
CA SER A 23 -12.37 -1.65 -2.89
C SER A 23 -12.12 -0.35 -2.11
N ASP A 24 -10.93 0.26 -2.25
CA ASP A 24 -10.59 1.51 -1.59
C ASP A 24 -11.32 2.74 -2.18
N ALA A 25 -11.64 2.72 -3.47
CA ALA A 25 -12.48 3.75 -4.07
C ALA A 25 -13.92 3.70 -3.53
N LEU A 26 -14.45 2.51 -3.22
CA LEU A 26 -15.74 2.37 -2.54
C LEU A 26 -15.68 2.97 -1.13
N ILE A 27 -14.63 2.66 -0.34
CA ILE A 27 -14.41 3.25 0.99
C ILE A 27 -14.43 4.78 0.92
N ASP A 28 -13.64 5.36 0.01
CA ASP A 28 -13.54 6.81 -0.12
C ASP A 28 -14.88 7.45 -0.47
N ASN A 29 -15.66 6.84 -1.37
CA ASN A 29 -16.96 7.36 -1.75
C ASN A 29 -17.98 7.27 -0.61
N PHE A 30 -17.99 6.18 0.17
CA PHE A 30 -18.84 6.10 1.35
C PHE A 30 -18.47 7.16 2.39
N LEU A 31 -17.19 7.26 2.76
CA LEU A 31 -16.71 8.22 3.76
C LEU A 31 -16.87 9.68 3.32
N ALA A 32 -16.80 9.98 2.03
CA ALA A 32 -17.02 11.32 1.52
C ALA A 32 -18.45 11.85 1.81
N PHE A 33 -19.45 10.97 1.75
CA PHE A 33 -20.86 11.36 1.97
C PHE A 33 -21.34 11.06 3.38
N ASP A 34 -20.80 9.99 4.02
CA ASP A 34 -21.07 9.65 5.43
C ASP A 34 -19.75 9.19 6.12
N PRO A 35 -19.07 10.10 6.87
CA PRO A 35 -17.82 9.77 7.57
C PRO A 35 -17.94 8.66 8.62
N HIS A 36 -19.17 8.31 9.04
CA HIS A 36 -19.43 7.24 10.01
C HIS A 36 -19.71 5.90 9.35
N SER A 37 -19.64 5.80 8.04
CA SER A 37 -19.83 4.55 7.32
C SER A 37 -18.93 3.43 7.86
N LYS A 38 -19.51 2.25 8.02
CA LYS A 38 -18.81 1.00 8.28
C LYS A 38 -18.79 0.21 6.98
N VAL A 39 -17.61 -0.12 6.50
CA VAL A 39 -17.43 -0.73 5.18
C VAL A 39 -16.42 -1.85 5.27
N ALA A 40 -16.79 -3.02 4.81
CA ALA A 40 -15.91 -4.15 4.53
C ALA A 40 -16.28 -4.66 3.14
N CYS A 41 -15.58 -4.18 2.10
CA CYS A 41 -15.87 -4.49 0.71
C CYS A 41 -14.66 -5.14 0.05
N GLU A 42 -14.87 -6.33 -0.48
CA GLU A 42 -13.88 -7.08 -1.24
C GLU A 42 -14.27 -7.11 -2.70
N THR A 43 -13.29 -7.17 -3.56
CA THR A 43 -13.46 -7.18 -5.02
C THR A 43 -12.75 -8.40 -5.59
N LEU A 44 -13.43 -9.10 -6.49
CA LEU A 44 -12.82 -10.08 -7.39
C LEU A 44 -12.88 -9.52 -8.81
N VAL A 45 -11.76 -9.61 -9.53
CA VAL A 45 -11.68 -9.28 -10.95
C VAL A 45 -11.18 -10.49 -11.74
N THR A 46 -11.80 -10.76 -12.89
CA THR A 46 -11.40 -11.83 -13.81
C THR A 46 -11.79 -11.43 -15.23
N THR A 47 -11.60 -12.31 -16.22
CA THR A 47 -11.97 -12.03 -17.62
C THR A 47 -13.37 -11.45 -17.75
N GLY A 48 -13.46 -10.20 -18.19
CA GLY A 48 -14.72 -9.51 -18.47
C GLY A 48 -15.64 -9.28 -17.26
N GLN A 49 -15.19 -9.51 -16.02
CA GLN A 49 -16.06 -9.43 -14.84
C GLN A 49 -15.40 -8.81 -13.62
N VAL A 50 -16.22 -8.10 -12.85
CA VAL A 50 -15.94 -7.59 -11.50
C VAL A 50 -17.06 -8.07 -10.57
N ILE A 51 -16.72 -8.63 -9.43
CA ILE A 51 -17.65 -8.99 -8.38
C ILE A 51 -17.27 -8.20 -7.12
N LEU A 52 -18.24 -7.44 -6.61
CA LEU A 52 -18.13 -6.67 -5.38
C LEU A 52 -18.92 -7.40 -4.30
N ALA A 53 -18.29 -7.75 -3.20
CA ALA A 53 -18.93 -8.47 -2.09
C ALA A 53 -18.56 -7.82 -0.76
N GLY A 54 -19.37 -8.03 0.27
CA GLY A 54 -19.10 -7.56 1.61
C GLY A 54 -20.25 -6.87 2.30
N GLU A 55 -19.98 -6.16 3.38
CA GLU A 55 -20.98 -5.56 4.25
C GLU A 55 -20.77 -4.04 4.38
N VAL A 56 -21.87 -3.30 4.32
CA VAL A 56 -21.89 -1.85 4.48
C VAL A 56 -23.00 -1.44 5.44
N LYS A 57 -22.66 -0.56 6.40
CA LYS A 57 -23.62 0.22 7.18
C LYS A 57 -23.34 1.70 6.94
N SER A 58 -24.22 2.38 6.25
CA SER A 58 -24.06 3.78 5.86
C SER A 58 -25.40 4.48 5.71
N ASN A 59 -25.44 5.78 5.96
CA ASN A 59 -26.60 6.63 5.69
C ASN A 59 -26.58 7.18 4.26
N THR A 60 -25.68 6.71 3.40
CA THR A 60 -25.56 7.17 2.01
C THR A 60 -25.68 6.01 1.03
N TYR A 61 -26.14 6.32 -0.17
CA TYR A 61 -26.11 5.43 -1.33
C TYR A 61 -25.13 5.94 -2.37
N ILE A 62 -24.34 5.03 -2.93
CA ILE A 62 -23.36 5.31 -3.99
C ILE A 62 -23.55 4.35 -5.16
N ASP A 63 -23.18 4.79 -6.36
CA ASP A 63 -23.17 3.91 -7.54
C ASP A 63 -21.87 3.09 -7.59
N VAL A 64 -21.90 1.92 -6.96
CA VAL A 64 -20.72 1.05 -6.84
C VAL A 64 -20.22 0.56 -8.20
N GLN A 65 -21.13 0.37 -9.18
CA GLN A 65 -20.76 -0.07 -10.52
C GLN A 65 -20.02 1.03 -11.27
N GLN A 66 -20.51 2.26 -11.20
CA GLN A 66 -19.85 3.38 -11.86
C GLN A 66 -18.48 3.69 -11.23
N ILE A 67 -18.35 3.56 -9.91
CA ILE A 67 -17.06 3.73 -9.21
C ILE A 67 -16.06 2.68 -9.69
N ALA A 68 -16.44 1.40 -9.75
CA ALA A 68 -15.57 0.34 -10.26
C ALA A 68 -15.13 0.62 -11.70
N ARG A 69 -16.04 1.01 -12.59
CA ARG A 69 -15.72 1.38 -13.99
C ARG A 69 -14.75 2.54 -14.09
N ASN A 70 -14.92 3.56 -13.26
CA ASN A 70 -14.04 4.72 -13.22
C ASN A 70 -12.61 4.33 -12.83
N VAL A 71 -12.45 3.46 -11.84
CA VAL A 71 -11.14 2.93 -11.42
C VAL A 71 -10.48 2.15 -12.56
N ILE A 72 -11.20 1.21 -13.19
CA ILE A 72 -10.70 0.41 -14.31
C ILE A 72 -10.24 1.31 -15.46
N LYS A 73 -11.02 2.36 -15.78
CA LYS A 73 -10.68 3.36 -16.79
C LYS A 73 -9.42 4.14 -16.44
N GLN A 74 -9.28 4.60 -15.18
CA GLN A 74 -8.12 5.35 -14.70
C GLN A 74 -6.83 4.54 -14.75
N ILE A 75 -6.90 3.24 -14.46
CA ILE A 75 -5.77 2.31 -14.57
C ILE A 75 -5.31 2.18 -16.03
N GLY A 76 -6.24 2.27 -17.00
CA GLY A 76 -5.93 2.19 -18.42
C GLY A 76 -6.47 0.95 -19.12
N TYR A 77 -7.37 0.19 -18.49
CA TYR A 77 -8.10 -0.89 -19.16
C TYR A 77 -9.28 -0.28 -19.94
N THR A 78 -8.99 0.17 -21.13
CA THR A 78 -9.91 0.94 -22.00
C THR A 78 -10.12 0.33 -23.37
N LYS A 79 -9.48 -0.80 -23.67
CA LYS A 79 -9.55 -1.46 -24.98
C LYS A 79 -10.19 -2.85 -24.82
N SER A 80 -11.14 -3.17 -25.70
CA SER A 80 -11.85 -4.46 -25.69
C SER A 80 -10.92 -5.67 -25.88
N GLU A 81 -9.82 -5.48 -26.61
CA GLU A 81 -8.80 -6.50 -26.85
C GLU A 81 -8.10 -6.99 -25.56
N TYR A 82 -8.18 -6.23 -24.47
CA TYR A 82 -7.68 -6.66 -23.16
C TYR A 82 -8.60 -7.68 -22.48
N MET A 83 -9.77 -7.98 -23.06
CA MET A 83 -10.79 -8.89 -22.51
C MET A 83 -11.24 -8.56 -21.09
N PHE A 84 -10.90 -7.36 -20.65
CA PHE A 84 -11.32 -6.70 -19.42
C PHE A 84 -11.19 -5.20 -19.63
N GLU A 85 -12.30 -4.46 -19.69
CA GLU A 85 -12.25 -3.02 -19.90
C GLU A 85 -13.44 -2.30 -19.25
N ALA A 86 -13.29 -0.99 -19.02
CA ALA A 86 -14.19 -0.20 -18.18
C ALA A 86 -15.65 -0.17 -18.63
N ASN A 87 -15.94 -0.18 -19.94
CA ASN A 87 -17.30 0.01 -20.45
C ASN A 87 -18.06 -1.31 -20.60
N SER A 88 -17.37 -2.42 -20.94
CA SER A 88 -18.02 -3.69 -21.31
C SER A 88 -17.95 -4.78 -20.25
N CYS A 89 -17.02 -4.68 -19.25
CA CYS A 89 -16.99 -5.69 -18.21
C CYS A 89 -18.28 -5.72 -17.40
N GLY A 90 -18.76 -6.93 -17.05
CA GLY A 90 -19.86 -7.11 -16.12
C GLY A 90 -19.46 -6.67 -14.72
N VAL A 91 -20.29 -5.88 -14.03
CA VAL A 91 -20.06 -5.53 -12.62
C VAL A 91 -21.23 -6.04 -11.80
N LEU A 92 -20.98 -7.05 -10.98
CA LEU A 92 -21.94 -7.67 -10.09
C LEU A 92 -21.73 -7.16 -8.66
N SER A 93 -22.80 -6.88 -7.94
CA SER A 93 -22.76 -6.48 -6.54
C SER A 93 -23.50 -7.49 -5.66
N ALA A 94 -22.78 -8.05 -4.69
CA ALA A 94 -23.28 -8.87 -3.60
C ALA A 94 -22.99 -8.20 -2.25
N ILE A 95 -23.04 -6.85 -2.23
CA ILE A 95 -22.89 -6.06 -0.99
C ILE A 95 -24.23 -6.08 -0.26
N HIS A 96 -24.21 -6.36 1.03
CA HIS A 96 -25.37 -6.37 1.91
C HIS A 96 -25.16 -5.54 3.18
N GLU A 97 -26.17 -5.43 4.02
CA GLU A 97 -26.10 -4.68 5.28
C GLU A 97 -25.24 -5.44 6.31
N GLN A 98 -24.48 -4.70 7.10
CA GLN A 98 -23.63 -5.26 8.16
C GLN A 98 -24.48 -5.94 9.27
N SER A 99 -24.02 -7.10 9.74
CA SER A 99 -24.66 -7.82 10.86
C SER A 99 -24.73 -6.96 12.13
N PRO A 100 -25.91 -6.88 12.78
CA PRO A 100 -26.06 -6.19 14.07
C PRO A 100 -25.13 -6.74 15.14
N ASP A 101 -24.86 -8.05 15.13
CA ASP A 101 -24.05 -8.72 16.16
C ASP A 101 -22.58 -8.25 16.18
N ILE A 102 -22.01 -8.01 14.99
CA ILE A 102 -20.64 -7.47 14.89
C ILE A 102 -20.59 -6.03 15.41
N ASN A 103 -21.63 -5.25 15.14
CA ASN A 103 -21.67 -3.85 15.53
C ASN A 103 -21.74 -3.61 17.02
N GLN A 104 -22.32 -4.54 17.81
CA GLN A 104 -22.42 -4.43 19.29
C GLN A 104 -21.05 -4.35 19.97
N GLY A 105 -20.03 -5.00 19.42
CA GLY A 105 -18.67 -4.97 19.97
C GLY A 105 -17.92 -3.66 19.70
N VAL A 106 -18.29 -2.94 18.65
CA VAL A 106 -17.59 -1.73 18.18
C VAL A 106 -18.24 -0.47 18.73
N GLU A 107 -19.57 -0.35 18.65
CA GLU A 107 -20.31 0.81 19.15
C GLU A 107 -20.54 0.71 20.65
N ARG A 108 -20.08 1.69 21.42
CA ARG A 108 -20.23 1.82 22.86
C ARG A 108 -20.94 3.13 23.18
N GLY A 109 -21.28 3.32 24.47
CA GLY A 109 -21.99 4.52 24.92
C GLY A 109 -21.24 5.85 24.69
N LYS A 110 -19.91 5.78 24.64
CA LYS A 110 -19.05 6.94 24.33
C LYS A 110 -18.10 6.58 23.20
N PRO A 111 -17.77 7.54 22.32
CA PRO A 111 -16.85 7.29 21.20
C PRO A 111 -15.47 6.77 21.62
N GLU A 112 -14.94 7.25 22.77
CA GLU A 112 -13.62 6.87 23.30
C GLU A 112 -13.60 5.42 23.82
N GLU A 113 -14.77 4.81 24.02
CA GLU A 113 -14.94 3.42 24.45
C GLU A 113 -15.06 2.46 23.26
N GLN A 114 -14.92 2.96 22.02
CA GLN A 114 -14.98 2.15 20.81
C GLN A 114 -14.03 0.95 20.95
N GLY A 115 -14.59 -0.26 20.91
CA GLY A 115 -13.81 -1.49 20.93
C GLY A 115 -13.16 -1.77 19.56
N ALA A 116 -12.13 -2.60 19.57
CA ALA A 116 -11.55 -3.11 18.34
C ALA A 116 -12.59 -3.92 17.55
N GLY A 117 -12.69 -3.66 16.23
CA GLY A 117 -13.65 -4.33 15.35
C GLY A 117 -13.34 -5.81 15.13
N ASP A 118 -12.14 -6.26 15.46
CA ASP A 118 -11.71 -7.65 15.41
C ASP A 118 -10.57 -7.88 16.40
N GLN A 119 -10.26 -9.15 16.65
CA GLN A 119 -9.00 -9.55 17.27
C GLN A 119 -7.89 -9.54 16.23
N GLY A 120 -6.63 -9.37 16.67
CA GLY A 120 -5.50 -9.48 15.74
C GLY A 120 -4.22 -8.90 16.30
N MET A 121 -3.16 -9.06 15.50
CA MET A 121 -1.85 -8.44 15.72
C MET A 121 -1.47 -7.64 14.50
N MET A 122 -1.02 -6.40 14.69
CA MET A 122 -0.64 -5.48 13.64
C MET A 122 0.79 -5.00 13.85
N PHE A 123 1.50 -4.75 12.77
CA PHE A 123 2.91 -4.42 12.79
C PHE A 123 3.18 -3.10 12.08
N GLY A 124 4.16 -2.37 12.62
CA GLY A 124 4.82 -1.27 11.95
C GLY A 124 6.33 -1.52 11.92
N TYR A 125 6.96 -1.12 10.85
CA TYR A 125 8.40 -1.27 10.66
C TYR A 125 8.97 0.01 10.07
N ALA A 126 10.20 0.32 10.45
CA ALA A 126 11.00 1.37 9.84
C ALA A 126 12.49 1.01 9.92
N VAL A 127 13.24 1.42 8.92
CA VAL A 127 14.69 1.20 8.82
C VAL A 127 15.34 2.41 8.18
N ASN A 128 16.54 2.75 8.63
CA ASN A 128 17.31 3.90 8.13
C ASN A 128 18.12 3.52 6.85
N GLU A 129 17.41 2.96 5.83
CA GLU A 129 17.99 2.64 4.52
C GLU A 129 17.68 3.68 3.45
N THR A 130 16.54 4.39 3.61
CA THR A 130 16.03 5.38 2.66
C THR A 130 15.50 6.61 3.41
N ASP A 131 15.35 7.73 2.71
CA ASP A 131 14.83 8.99 3.30
C ASP A 131 13.41 8.87 3.86
N ASN A 132 12.63 7.92 3.35
CA ASN A 132 11.29 7.61 3.82
C ASN A 132 11.24 6.49 4.88
N TYR A 133 12.42 6.00 5.33
CA TYR A 133 12.55 4.94 6.32
C TYR A 133 11.92 3.61 5.89
N MET A 134 12.03 3.27 4.60
CA MET A 134 11.58 2.01 4.01
C MET A 134 12.76 1.12 3.64
N PRO A 135 12.55 -0.21 3.55
CA PRO A 135 13.54 -1.11 2.96
C PRO A 135 13.84 -0.72 1.51
N LEU A 136 15.11 -0.53 1.17
CA LEU A 136 15.54 -0.04 -0.13
C LEU A 136 15.08 -0.96 -1.29
N ALA A 137 15.13 -2.28 -1.10
CA ALA A 137 14.73 -3.23 -2.15
C ALA A 137 13.25 -3.05 -2.55
N LEU A 138 12.36 -2.85 -1.58
CA LEU A 138 10.93 -2.60 -1.84
C LEU A 138 10.72 -1.21 -2.45
N ASP A 139 11.34 -0.18 -1.88
CA ASP A 139 11.16 1.20 -2.33
C ASP A 139 11.60 1.36 -3.79
N LEU A 140 12.73 0.76 -4.17
CA LEU A 140 13.19 0.72 -5.55
C LEU A 140 12.26 -0.10 -6.45
N SER A 141 11.72 -1.23 -5.97
CA SER A 141 10.73 -2.02 -6.73
C SER A 141 9.49 -1.20 -7.05
N HIS A 142 8.98 -0.43 -6.09
CA HIS A 142 7.86 0.50 -6.31
C HIS A 142 8.23 1.63 -7.28
N ALA A 143 9.42 2.20 -7.15
CA ALA A 143 9.88 3.30 -8.00
C ALA A 143 9.94 2.88 -9.48
N LEU A 144 10.45 1.69 -9.77
CA LEU A 144 10.52 1.11 -11.12
C LEU A 144 9.12 1.04 -11.76
N LEU A 145 8.14 0.52 -11.04
CA LEU A 145 6.79 0.36 -11.60
C LEU A 145 5.98 1.66 -11.64
N ARG A 146 6.19 2.58 -10.71
CA ARG A 146 5.61 3.94 -10.80
C ARG A 146 6.09 4.64 -12.06
N GLU A 147 7.38 4.59 -12.34
CA GLU A 147 7.96 5.22 -13.53
C GLU A 147 7.52 4.52 -14.82
N LEU A 148 7.46 3.18 -14.81
CA LEU A 148 6.93 2.41 -15.95
C LEU A 148 5.48 2.79 -16.27
N ALA A 149 4.63 2.97 -15.26
CA ALA A 149 3.25 3.42 -15.43
C ALA A 149 3.16 4.86 -15.96
N GLU A 150 4.08 5.75 -15.57
CA GLU A 150 4.16 7.11 -16.12
C GLU A 150 4.55 7.08 -17.59
N ILE A 151 5.58 6.32 -17.97
CA ILE A 151 6.00 6.12 -19.37
C ILE A 151 4.80 5.61 -20.20
N ARG A 152 4.06 4.63 -19.69
CA ARG A 152 2.85 4.10 -20.35
C ARG A 152 1.80 5.20 -20.58
N ARG A 153 1.52 6.03 -19.57
CA ARG A 153 0.54 7.14 -19.68
C ARG A 153 1.01 8.25 -20.63
N GLU A 154 2.28 8.56 -20.63
CA GLU A 154 2.87 9.52 -21.58
C GLU A 154 2.75 9.04 -23.02
N ASN A 155 2.84 7.73 -23.26
CA ASN A 155 2.74 7.08 -24.57
C ASN A 155 3.64 7.74 -25.64
N ARG A 156 4.90 7.99 -25.28
CA ARG A 156 5.86 8.68 -26.16
C ARG A 156 7.12 7.86 -26.43
N GLU A 157 7.85 7.48 -25.36
CA GLU A 157 9.13 6.78 -25.49
C GLU A 157 8.91 5.26 -25.67
N ILE A 158 7.98 4.68 -24.91
CA ILE A 158 7.60 3.27 -25.02
C ILE A 158 6.07 3.21 -25.19
N THR A 159 5.62 2.97 -26.42
CA THR A 159 4.21 3.11 -26.81
C THR A 159 3.40 1.82 -26.75
N TYR A 160 4.05 0.69 -26.54
CA TYR A 160 3.44 -0.64 -26.56
C TYR A 160 3.11 -1.19 -25.15
N LEU A 161 3.34 -0.42 -24.08
CA LEU A 161 3.10 -0.88 -22.71
C LEU A 161 1.60 -1.01 -22.41
N ARG A 162 1.23 -2.13 -21.76
CA ARG A 162 -0.09 -2.37 -21.18
C ARG A 162 -0.05 -2.22 -19.65
N PRO A 163 -1.21 -2.18 -18.96
CA PRO A 163 -1.25 -1.81 -17.54
C PRO A 163 -0.59 -2.77 -16.57
N ASP A 164 -0.55 -4.07 -16.86
CA ASP A 164 -0.03 -5.09 -15.93
C ASP A 164 1.49 -5.18 -15.99
N ALA A 165 2.12 -5.16 -14.82
CA ALA A 165 3.56 -5.35 -14.69
C ALA A 165 3.95 -5.79 -13.28
N LYS A 166 5.11 -6.43 -13.18
CA LYS A 166 5.75 -6.85 -11.91
C LYS A 166 7.21 -6.44 -11.93
N SER A 167 7.76 -6.10 -10.76
CA SER A 167 9.19 -5.89 -10.55
C SER A 167 9.68 -6.67 -9.35
N GLN A 168 10.94 -7.08 -9.39
CA GLN A 168 11.64 -7.68 -8.27
C GLN A 168 13.05 -7.11 -8.24
N VAL A 169 13.52 -6.70 -7.07
CA VAL A 169 14.86 -6.15 -6.87
C VAL A 169 15.58 -6.97 -5.81
N THR A 170 16.74 -7.48 -6.16
CA THR A 170 17.65 -8.16 -5.25
C THR A 170 18.82 -7.23 -4.95
N LEU A 171 19.03 -6.92 -3.68
CA LEU A 171 20.17 -6.14 -3.19
C LEU A 171 21.21 -7.04 -2.51
N GLU A 172 22.44 -6.67 -2.65
CA GLU A 172 23.53 -7.17 -1.82
C GLU A 172 23.63 -6.29 -0.56
N TYR A 173 23.69 -6.95 0.59
CA TYR A 173 23.88 -6.35 1.90
C TYR A 173 25.23 -6.76 2.49
N SER A 174 25.87 -5.87 3.23
CA SER A 174 27.04 -6.17 4.04
C SER A 174 26.68 -6.98 5.31
N ASP A 175 27.70 -7.50 5.99
CA ASP A 175 27.51 -8.26 7.25
C ASP A 175 26.92 -7.40 8.39
N ASP A 176 26.98 -6.07 8.29
CA ASP A 176 26.37 -5.10 9.21
C ASP A 176 25.01 -4.58 8.72
N ASN A 177 24.33 -5.35 7.89
CA ASN A 177 22.96 -5.13 7.38
C ASN A 177 22.79 -3.81 6.60
N LYS A 178 23.81 -3.34 5.89
CA LYS A 178 23.70 -2.14 5.04
C LYS A 178 23.61 -2.52 3.57
N PRO A 179 22.70 -1.88 2.80
CA PRO A 179 22.65 -2.11 1.37
C PRO A 179 23.92 -1.64 0.68
N VAL A 180 24.49 -2.47 -0.20
CA VAL A 180 25.76 -2.23 -0.90
C VAL A 180 25.51 -1.90 -2.37
N ARG A 181 24.77 -2.74 -3.07
CA ARG A 181 24.48 -2.59 -4.50
C ARG A 181 23.24 -3.35 -4.95
N VAL A 182 22.71 -2.95 -6.08
CA VAL A 182 21.70 -3.73 -6.80
C VAL A 182 22.40 -4.90 -7.48
N ASN A 183 21.99 -6.12 -7.14
CA ASN A 183 22.51 -7.33 -7.75
C ASN A 183 21.69 -7.73 -8.99
N THR A 184 20.35 -7.80 -8.82
CA THR A 184 19.45 -8.27 -9.89
C THR A 184 18.17 -7.43 -9.94
N ILE A 185 17.72 -7.11 -11.14
CA ILE A 185 16.41 -6.51 -11.41
C ILE A 185 15.64 -7.43 -12.36
N VAL A 186 14.45 -7.84 -11.92
CA VAL A 186 13.48 -8.55 -12.77
C VAL A 186 12.32 -7.61 -13.06
N ILE A 187 11.94 -7.47 -14.33
CA ILE A 187 10.73 -6.75 -14.74
C ILE A 187 9.97 -7.64 -15.73
N SER A 188 8.70 -7.89 -15.43
CA SER A 188 7.75 -8.48 -16.35
C SER A 188 6.67 -7.45 -16.64
N THR A 189 6.56 -7.02 -17.89
CA THR A 189 5.58 -6.02 -18.31
C THR A 189 4.71 -6.52 -19.45
N GLN A 190 3.41 -6.34 -19.31
CA GLN A 190 2.45 -6.58 -20.37
C GLN A 190 2.66 -5.58 -21.51
N HIS A 191 2.53 -6.07 -22.75
CA HIS A 191 2.79 -5.26 -23.95
C HIS A 191 1.84 -5.64 -25.09
N ASP A 192 1.73 -4.77 -26.09
CA ASP A 192 1.05 -5.07 -27.34
C ASP A 192 1.82 -6.12 -28.15
N ASP A 193 1.11 -6.84 -29.00
CA ASP A 193 1.71 -7.75 -29.99
C ASP A 193 2.10 -6.91 -31.23
N PHE A 194 3.35 -6.40 -31.26
CA PHE A 194 3.77 -5.38 -32.23
C PHE A 194 4.82 -5.86 -33.24
N ASP A 195 5.42 -7.05 -33.06
CA ASP A 195 6.40 -7.64 -33.98
C ASP A 195 6.55 -9.13 -33.66
N THR A 196 7.53 -9.81 -34.26
CA THR A 196 7.89 -11.18 -33.91
C THR A 196 8.43 -11.26 -32.46
N GLU A 197 8.20 -12.38 -31.79
CA GLU A 197 8.60 -12.59 -30.38
C GLU A 197 10.05 -12.18 -30.11
N SER A 198 11.01 -12.65 -30.91
CA SER A 198 12.43 -12.32 -30.71
C SER A 198 12.73 -10.83 -30.79
N LYS A 199 12.08 -10.10 -31.71
CA LYS A 199 12.26 -8.65 -31.85
C LYS A 199 11.58 -7.90 -30.72
N MET A 200 10.37 -8.31 -30.30
CA MET A 200 9.66 -7.72 -29.17
C MET A 200 10.49 -7.84 -27.90
N LEU A 201 10.95 -9.05 -27.55
CA LEU A 201 11.72 -9.26 -26.33
C LEU A 201 13.05 -8.49 -26.32
N LYS A 202 13.73 -8.41 -27.45
CA LYS A 202 14.95 -7.58 -27.60
C LYS A 202 14.62 -6.10 -27.38
N LYS A 203 13.60 -5.59 -28.05
CA LYS A 203 13.19 -4.17 -27.95
C LYS A 203 12.75 -3.83 -26.52
N ILE A 204 11.93 -4.66 -25.88
CA ILE A 204 11.47 -4.45 -24.51
C ILE A 204 12.66 -4.39 -23.54
N LYS A 205 13.62 -5.32 -23.67
CA LYS A 205 14.82 -5.32 -22.84
C LYS A 205 15.66 -4.04 -23.03
N GLU A 206 15.89 -3.63 -24.28
CA GLU A 206 16.62 -2.41 -24.60
C GLU A 206 15.93 -1.17 -24.03
N ASP A 207 14.62 -1.05 -24.16
CA ASP A 207 13.86 0.10 -23.67
C ASP A 207 13.81 0.14 -22.12
N ILE A 208 13.64 -1.00 -21.46
CA ILE A 208 13.69 -1.04 -19.98
C ILE A 208 15.06 -0.60 -19.50
N VAL A 209 16.14 -1.13 -20.04
CA VAL A 209 17.51 -0.82 -19.58
C VAL A 209 17.93 0.60 -19.93
N ASN A 210 17.58 1.09 -21.12
CA ASN A 210 18.09 2.36 -21.66
C ASN A 210 17.13 3.56 -21.44
N ILE A 211 15.86 3.32 -21.11
CA ILE A 211 14.86 4.37 -20.86
C ILE A 211 14.38 4.34 -19.42
N LEU A 212 13.79 3.21 -18.95
CA LEU A 212 13.19 3.14 -17.62
C LEU A 212 14.26 3.34 -16.53
N ILE A 213 15.35 2.58 -16.56
CA ILE A 213 16.38 2.64 -15.51
C ILE A 213 16.98 4.05 -15.39
N PRO A 214 17.44 4.71 -16.47
CA PRO A 214 17.93 6.09 -16.39
C PRO A 214 16.89 7.09 -15.89
N ARG A 215 15.61 6.93 -16.27
CA ARG A 215 14.53 7.80 -15.78
C ARG A 215 14.34 7.63 -14.26
N VAL A 216 14.35 6.39 -13.75
CA VAL A 216 14.27 6.10 -12.30
C VAL A 216 15.44 6.74 -11.56
N ILE A 217 16.69 6.56 -12.01
CA ILE A 217 17.87 7.15 -11.38
C ILE A 217 17.80 8.70 -11.42
N LYS A 218 17.36 9.28 -12.53
CA LYS A 218 17.19 10.74 -12.65
C LYS A 218 16.13 11.30 -11.70
N LYS A 219 15.01 10.59 -11.54
CA LYS A 219 13.88 11.00 -10.69
C LYS A 219 14.13 10.77 -9.21
N TYR A 220 14.91 9.74 -8.90
CA TYR A 220 15.26 9.31 -7.55
C TYR A 220 16.78 9.17 -7.41
N PRO A 221 17.53 10.29 -7.38
CA PRO A 221 19.00 10.29 -7.43
C PRO A 221 19.65 9.58 -6.23
N GLN A 222 18.92 9.42 -5.13
CA GLN A 222 19.37 8.66 -3.95
C GLN A 222 19.64 7.18 -4.24
N TYR A 223 19.08 6.61 -5.32
CA TYR A 223 19.34 5.22 -5.72
C TYR A 223 20.62 5.08 -6.56
N ALA A 224 21.10 6.16 -7.19
CA ALA A 224 22.25 6.10 -8.09
C ALA A 224 23.49 5.39 -7.51
N PRO A 225 23.86 5.57 -6.21
CA PRO A 225 25.02 4.91 -5.64
C PRO A 225 24.96 3.37 -5.62
N TYR A 226 23.77 2.79 -5.73
CA TYR A 226 23.57 1.34 -5.69
C TYR A 226 23.58 0.68 -7.07
N PHE A 227 23.62 1.49 -8.15
CA PHE A 227 23.66 0.98 -9.52
C PHE A 227 25.10 0.92 -10.04
N ASP A 228 25.48 -0.23 -10.55
CA ASP A 228 26.77 -0.46 -11.21
C ASP A 228 26.58 -1.23 -12.53
N GLU A 229 27.69 -1.51 -13.22
CA GLU A 229 27.69 -2.21 -14.51
C GLU A 229 27.46 -3.73 -14.41
N ASN A 230 27.46 -4.29 -13.20
CA ASN A 230 27.35 -5.74 -12.97
C ASN A 230 25.91 -6.18 -12.63
N ILE A 231 24.92 -5.31 -12.81
CA ILE A 231 23.51 -5.66 -12.54
C ILE A 231 23.01 -6.69 -13.55
N ILE A 232 22.37 -7.75 -13.03
CA ILE A 232 21.73 -8.77 -13.83
C ILE A 232 20.29 -8.34 -14.14
N TYR A 233 19.95 -8.19 -15.41
CA TYR A 233 18.60 -7.81 -15.86
C TYR A 233 17.85 -9.01 -16.44
N HIS A 234 16.74 -9.38 -15.82
CA HIS A 234 15.77 -10.35 -16.35
C HIS A 234 14.50 -9.60 -16.78
N ILE A 235 14.34 -9.36 -18.06
CA ILE A 235 13.20 -8.62 -18.62
C ILE A 235 12.34 -9.59 -19.42
N ASN A 236 11.06 -9.72 -19.05
CA ASN A 236 10.11 -10.70 -19.60
C ASN A 236 10.75 -12.10 -19.77
N PRO A 237 11.31 -12.69 -18.70
CA PRO A 237 12.13 -13.90 -18.81
C PRO A 237 11.36 -15.15 -19.27
N THR A 238 10.03 -15.12 -19.20
CA THR A 238 9.15 -16.21 -19.66
C THR A 238 8.75 -16.10 -21.13
N GLY A 239 9.17 -15.05 -21.83
CA GLY A 239 8.78 -14.76 -23.19
C GLY A 239 7.79 -13.59 -23.30
N ILE A 240 6.95 -13.58 -24.36
CA ILE A 240 5.95 -12.55 -24.57
C ILE A 240 4.92 -12.50 -23.45
N PHE A 241 4.45 -11.27 -23.13
CA PHE A 241 3.43 -11.04 -22.12
C PHE A 241 2.32 -10.14 -22.69
N VAL A 242 1.59 -10.67 -23.67
CA VAL A 242 0.45 -9.98 -24.33
C VAL A 242 -0.83 -10.21 -23.55
N ILE A 243 -1.08 -11.46 -23.10
CA ILE A 243 -2.21 -11.79 -22.24
C ILE A 243 -1.82 -11.50 -20.80
N GLY A 244 -2.50 -10.55 -20.16
CA GLY A 244 -2.24 -10.13 -18.79
C GLY A 244 -3.45 -9.42 -18.18
N GLY A 245 -3.26 -8.83 -17.01
CA GLY A 245 -4.34 -8.25 -16.24
C GLY A 245 -5.39 -9.32 -15.84
N PRO A 246 -6.64 -8.93 -15.57
CA PRO A 246 -7.69 -9.87 -15.16
C PRO A 246 -8.04 -10.96 -16.18
N HIS A 247 -7.63 -10.79 -17.44
CA HIS A 247 -7.76 -11.84 -18.44
C HIS A 247 -6.70 -12.93 -18.31
N GLY A 248 -5.51 -12.56 -17.84
CA GLY A 248 -4.41 -13.51 -17.61
C GLY A 248 -4.51 -14.24 -16.28
N ASP A 249 -4.95 -13.56 -15.22
CA ASP A 249 -5.06 -14.10 -13.87
C ASP A 249 -6.16 -13.39 -13.08
N THR A 250 -6.82 -14.12 -12.18
CA THR A 250 -7.87 -13.57 -11.31
C THR A 250 -7.25 -12.76 -10.18
N GLY A 251 -7.78 -11.55 -9.94
CA GLY A 251 -7.41 -10.68 -8.83
C GLY A 251 -8.42 -10.67 -7.70
N LEU A 252 -7.92 -10.51 -6.48
CA LEU A 252 -8.72 -10.39 -5.26
C LEU A 252 -8.14 -9.32 -4.34
N THR A 253 -9.01 -8.61 -3.65
CA THR A 253 -8.61 -7.66 -2.59
C THR A 253 -7.77 -8.37 -1.51
N GLY A 254 -6.67 -7.74 -1.11
CA GLY A 254 -5.85 -8.22 0.01
C GLY A 254 -4.89 -9.37 -0.29
N ARG A 255 -4.56 -9.63 -1.56
CA ARG A 255 -3.60 -10.67 -1.95
C ARG A 255 -2.18 -10.17 -2.19
N LYS A 256 -1.89 -8.88 -1.96
CA LYS A 256 -0.56 -8.26 -2.12
C LYS A 256 -0.09 -7.55 -0.84
N ILE A 257 -0.44 -8.12 0.32
CA ILE A 257 -0.21 -7.50 1.63
C ILE A 257 1.27 -7.25 1.96
N ILE A 258 2.18 -8.05 1.43
CA ILE A 258 3.62 -7.87 1.61
C ILE A 258 4.14 -6.71 0.74
N VAL A 259 3.63 -6.58 -0.49
CA VAL A 259 3.89 -5.43 -1.37
C VAL A 259 3.32 -4.14 -0.76
N ASP A 260 2.17 -4.23 -0.10
CA ASP A 260 1.51 -3.10 0.54
C ASP A 260 2.26 -2.58 1.78
N THR A 261 3.14 -3.37 2.38
CA THR A 261 3.81 -3.08 3.63
C THR A 261 5.33 -2.95 3.49
N TYR A 262 6.11 -3.98 3.81
CA TYR A 262 7.57 -3.84 3.99
C TYR A 262 8.40 -4.80 3.12
N GLY A 263 7.77 -5.47 2.14
CA GLY A 263 8.49 -6.32 1.17
C GLY A 263 9.23 -7.52 1.78
N GLY A 264 8.77 -7.99 2.95
CA GLY A 264 9.36 -9.13 3.65
C GLY A 264 10.44 -8.77 4.69
N LYS A 265 10.86 -7.50 4.82
CA LYS A 265 11.78 -7.06 5.88
C LYS A 265 11.07 -6.95 7.23
N GLY A 266 9.88 -6.39 7.28
CA GLY A 266 9.05 -6.31 8.47
C GLY A 266 7.98 -7.41 8.49
N ALA A 267 7.58 -7.86 9.69
CA ALA A 267 6.49 -8.79 9.87
C ALA A 267 5.14 -8.18 9.44
N HIS A 268 4.17 -9.06 9.14
CA HIS A 268 2.80 -8.71 8.82
C HIS A 268 1.81 -9.57 9.62
N GLY A 269 0.72 -8.96 10.09
CA GLY A 269 -0.29 -9.67 10.89
C GLY A 269 -1.25 -10.55 10.09
N GLY A 270 -1.22 -10.47 8.76
CA GLY A 270 -2.06 -11.25 7.85
C GLY A 270 -3.34 -10.57 7.38
N GLY A 271 -3.80 -9.50 8.06
CA GLY A 271 -5.00 -8.76 7.68
C GLY A 271 -4.77 -7.82 6.49
N ALA A 272 -5.62 -7.90 5.47
CA ALA A 272 -5.64 -6.96 4.36
C ALA A 272 -6.05 -5.56 4.81
N PHE A 273 -5.56 -4.51 4.12
CA PHE A 273 -5.90 -3.11 4.38
C PHE A 273 -7.05 -2.63 3.49
N SER A 274 -6.90 -2.78 2.17
CA SER A 274 -7.88 -2.30 1.20
C SER A 274 -9.25 -2.92 1.43
N GLY A 275 -10.30 -2.14 1.19
CA GLY A 275 -11.67 -2.55 1.39
C GLY A 275 -12.20 -2.41 2.83
N LYS A 276 -11.37 -2.00 3.79
CA LYS A 276 -11.73 -1.86 5.20
C LYS A 276 -11.77 -0.39 5.63
N ASP A 277 -12.86 0.03 6.28
CA ASP A 277 -12.95 1.33 6.94
C ASP A 277 -12.08 1.38 8.22
N PRO A 278 -11.76 2.58 8.78
CA PRO A 278 -10.81 2.71 9.88
C PRO A 278 -11.22 2.06 11.22
N SER A 279 -12.46 1.61 11.39
CA SER A 279 -12.84 0.84 12.59
C SER A 279 -12.23 -0.57 12.62
N LYS A 280 -11.72 -1.05 11.48
CA LYS A 280 -11.02 -2.32 11.37
C LYS A 280 -9.54 -2.09 11.74
N VAL A 281 -9.15 -2.62 12.88
CA VAL A 281 -7.79 -2.45 13.46
C VAL A 281 -6.69 -3.03 12.57
N ASP A 282 -6.99 -4.02 11.73
CA ASP A 282 -6.05 -4.52 10.71
C ASP A 282 -5.42 -3.39 9.89
N ARG A 283 -6.22 -2.38 9.55
CA ARG A 283 -5.77 -1.22 8.79
C ARG A 283 -5.30 -0.09 9.68
N SER A 284 -6.16 0.39 10.57
CA SER A 284 -5.91 1.58 11.38
C SER A 284 -4.72 1.41 12.32
N ALA A 285 -4.63 0.27 13.00
CA ALA A 285 -3.52 0.00 13.92
C ALA A 285 -2.21 -0.30 13.18
N ALA A 286 -2.24 -0.93 12.00
CA ALA A 286 -1.02 -1.08 11.19
C ALA A 286 -0.46 0.28 10.75
N TYR A 287 -1.31 1.23 10.37
CA TYR A 287 -0.90 2.60 10.07
C TYR A 287 -0.34 3.31 11.32
N ALA A 288 -0.98 3.11 12.48
CA ALA A 288 -0.47 3.67 13.73
C ALA A 288 0.90 3.09 14.11
N MET A 289 1.12 1.79 13.92
CA MET A 289 2.42 1.16 14.19
C MET A 289 3.49 1.66 13.23
N ARG A 290 3.16 1.88 11.95
CA ARG A 290 4.08 2.53 10.99
C ARG A 290 4.46 3.93 11.45
N HIS A 291 3.50 4.74 11.87
CA HIS A 291 3.73 6.09 12.37
C HIS A 291 4.69 6.07 13.59
N ILE A 292 4.49 5.16 14.51
CA ILE A 292 5.34 4.99 15.68
C ILE A 292 6.75 4.56 15.27
N ALA A 293 6.89 3.48 14.51
CA ALA A 293 8.18 2.96 14.08
C ALA A 293 9.00 4.03 13.34
N LYS A 294 8.37 4.76 12.42
CA LYS A 294 9.02 5.82 11.64
C LYS A 294 9.51 6.98 12.52
N ASN A 295 8.69 7.44 13.47
CA ASN A 295 9.09 8.51 14.38
C ASN A 295 10.21 8.10 15.34
N LEU A 296 10.25 6.82 15.76
CA LEU A 296 11.34 6.30 16.61
C LEU A 296 12.67 6.26 15.85
N VAL A 297 12.68 5.77 14.61
CA VAL A 297 13.91 5.75 13.78
C VAL A 297 14.35 7.18 13.45
N ALA A 298 13.42 8.04 13.04
CA ALA A 298 13.72 9.45 12.76
C ALA A 298 14.24 10.23 13.99
N ALA A 299 13.80 9.86 15.19
CA ALA A 299 14.31 10.40 16.46
C ALA A 299 15.64 9.77 16.89
N SER A 300 16.20 8.85 16.12
CA SER A 300 17.43 8.12 16.43
C SER A 300 17.36 7.22 17.68
N VAL A 301 16.19 6.66 17.98
CA VAL A 301 16.06 5.64 19.05
C VAL A 301 16.72 4.33 18.63
N ALA A 302 16.58 3.96 17.35
CA ALA A 302 17.24 2.81 16.71
C ALA A 302 17.44 3.08 15.21
N ASP A 303 18.29 2.30 14.52
CA ASP A 303 18.39 2.36 13.07
C ASP A 303 17.36 1.47 12.36
N GLU A 304 16.85 0.46 13.06
CA GLU A 304 15.84 -0.47 12.59
C GLU A 304 14.89 -0.81 13.74
N ILE A 305 13.59 -0.81 13.51
CA ILE A 305 12.61 -1.11 14.53
C ILE A 305 11.35 -1.76 13.97
N LEU A 306 10.89 -2.80 14.65
CA LEU A 306 9.58 -3.42 14.50
C LEU A 306 8.74 -3.12 15.75
N VAL A 307 7.51 -2.67 15.54
CA VAL A 307 6.53 -2.45 16.61
C VAL A 307 5.30 -3.30 16.32
N GLN A 308 4.87 -4.10 17.29
CA GLN A 308 3.63 -4.87 17.23
C GLN A 308 2.63 -4.32 18.24
N VAL A 309 1.37 -4.30 17.86
CA VAL A 309 0.23 -4.13 18.76
C VAL A 309 -0.76 -5.27 18.56
N SER A 310 -1.45 -5.67 19.61
CA SER A 310 -2.51 -6.67 19.55
C SER A 310 -3.77 -6.20 20.24
N TYR A 311 -4.94 -6.63 19.73
CA TYR A 311 -6.27 -6.32 20.27
C TYR A 311 -7.10 -7.59 20.43
N ALA A 312 -8.03 -7.54 21.41
CA ALA A 312 -9.16 -8.46 21.50
C ALA A 312 -10.42 -7.78 20.93
N ILE A 313 -11.26 -8.53 20.26
CA ILE A 313 -12.51 -8.01 19.69
C ILE A 313 -13.37 -7.34 20.78
N GLY A 314 -13.92 -6.17 20.48
CA GLY A 314 -14.76 -5.40 21.39
C GLY A 314 -14.02 -4.74 22.58
N VAL A 315 -12.70 -4.84 22.68
CA VAL A 315 -11.89 -4.21 23.72
C VAL A 315 -11.15 -3.00 23.14
N ALA A 316 -11.22 -1.86 23.85
CA ALA A 316 -10.59 -0.62 23.38
C ALA A 316 -9.08 -0.59 23.65
N GLU A 317 -8.65 -1.10 24.81
CA GLU A 317 -7.23 -1.12 25.16
C GLU A 317 -6.49 -2.24 24.42
N PRO A 318 -5.25 -2.01 23.94
CA PRO A 318 -4.45 -3.08 23.36
C PRO A 318 -4.15 -4.17 24.40
N THR A 319 -4.12 -5.41 23.97
CA THR A 319 -3.75 -6.56 24.82
C THR A 319 -2.24 -6.66 25.01
N GLY A 320 -1.44 -6.04 24.13
CA GLY A 320 0.00 -6.03 24.22
C GLY A 320 0.66 -5.10 23.21
N VAL A 321 1.86 -4.62 23.56
CA VAL A 321 2.78 -3.90 22.68
C VAL A 321 4.14 -4.57 22.77
N TYR A 322 4.71 -4.92 21.63
CA TYR A 322 6.02 -5.54 21.50
C TYR A 322 6.91 -4.71 20.60
N VAL A 323 8.19 -4.66 20.92
CA VAL A 323 9.22 -3.96 20.13
C VAL A 323 10.40 -4.89 19.88
N ASN A 324 10.99 -4.78 18.72
CA ASN A 324 12.28 -5.34 18.38
C ASN A 324 13.12 -4.30 17.65
N THR A 325 14.24 -3.92 18.24
CA THR A 325 15.21 -2.98 17.63
C THR A 325 16.31 -3.68 16.84
N TYR A 326 16.25 -5.01 16.71
CA TYR A 326 17.25 -5.82 15.99
C TYR A 326 18.69 -5.58 16.47
N GLY A 327 18.86 -5.16 17.73
CA GLY A 327 20.17 -4.81 18.31
C GLY A 327 20.73 -3.45 17.85
N THR A 328 19.93 -2.62 17.15
CA THR A 328 20.36 -1.30 16.64
C THR A 328 19.96 -0.14 17.57
N ALA A 329 19.45 -0.42 18.77
CA ALA A 329 19.07 0.62 19.73
C ALA A 329 20.24 1.55 20.06
N LYS A 330 19.98 2.86 20.02
CA LYS A 330 20.94 3.94 20.37
C LYS A 330 20.68 4.52 21.75
N VAL A 331 19.67 4.00 22.46
CA VAL A 331 19.31 4.35 23.84
C VAL A 331 19.70 3.22 24.78
N LYS A 332 19.97 3.54 26.05
CA LYS A 332 20.29 2.53 27.08
C LYS A 332 19.02 1.95 27.70
N LEU A 333 18.13 1.44 26.84
CA LEU A 333 16.85 0.84 27.21
C LEU A 333 16.72 -0.51 26.52
N THR A 334 16.08 -1.45 27.19
CA THR A 334 15.66 -2.71 26.58
C THR A 334 14.45 -2.48 25.67
N ASP A 335 14.19 -3.40 24.74
CA ASP A 335 13.02 -3.33 23.86
C ASP A 335 11.69 -3.27 24.65
N GLY A 336 11.62 -3.96 25.80
CA GLY A 336 10.47 -3.90 26.69
C GLY A 336 10.26 -2.54 27.37
N GLU A 337 11.34 -1.83 27.71
CA GLU A 337 11.27 -0.46 28.23
C GLU A 337 10.90 0.54 27.13
N ILE A 338 11.38 0.34 25.91
CA ILE A 338 10.97 1.11 24.73
C ILE A 338 9.46 0.93 24.50
N ALA A 339 8.95 -0.31 24.57
CA ALA A 339 7.52 -0.59 24.40
C ALA A 339 6.65 0.12 25.46
N LYS A 340 7.09 0.22 26.71
CA LYS A 340 6.39 0.98 27.76
C LYS A 340 6.37 2.47 27.44
N LYS A 341 7.50 3.07 27.06
CA LYS A 341 7.58 4.48 26.66
C LYS A 341 6.71 4.82 25.45
N ILE A 342 6.58 3.92 24.49
CA ILE A 342 5.66 4.08 23.35
C ILE A 342 4.23 4.29 23.84
N GLN A 343 3.76 3.46 24.77
CA GLN A 343 2.40 3.55 25.31
C GLN A 343 2.12 4.84 26.09
N GLU A 344 3.16 5.46 26.65
CA GLU A 344 3.04 6.77 27.33
C GLU A 344 2.95 7.95 26.34
N ILE A 345 3.52 7.81 25.13
CA ILE A 345 3.59 8.87 24.12
C ILE A 345 2.41 8.80 23.15
N PHE A 346 2.04 7.59 22.73
CA PHE A 346 1.09 7.35 21.67
C PHE A 346 -0.19 6.69 22.21
N PRO A 347 -1.34 7.39 22.18
CA PRO A 347 -2.62 6.76 22.47
C PRO A 347 -2.91 5.65 21.44
N LEU A 348 -3.25 4.45 21.93
CA LEU A 348 -3.38 3.24 21.12
C LEU A 348 -4.82 2.69 21.03
N ARG A 349 -5.81 3.34 21.66
CA ARG A 349 -7.22 2.96 21.48
C ARG A 349 -7.64 3.18 20.03
N PRO A 350 -8.49 2.34 19.44
CA PRO A 350 -8.95 2.51 18.05
C PRO A 350 -9.47 3.91 17.74
N TYR A 351 -10.29 4.47 18.63
CA TYR A 351 -10.78 5.85 18.50
C TYR A 351 -9.64 6.88 18.44
N ASP A 352 -8.68 6.81 19.35
CA ASP A 352 -7.55 7.76 19.41
C ASP A 352 -6.69 7.68 18.13
N ILE A 353 -6.50 6.47 17.59
CA ILE A 353 -5.80 6.23 16.32
C ILE A 353 -6.55 6.89 15.17
N GLU A 354 -7.87 6.66 15.06
CA GLU A 354 -8.71 7.27 14.04
C GLU A 354 -8.62 8.82 14.05
N GLN A 355 -8.70 9.43 15.25
CA GLN A 355 -8.61 10.88 15.41
C GLN A 355 -7.22 11.41 15.06
N ARG A 356 -6.17 10.82 15.65
CA ARG A 356 -4.77 11.24 15.45
C ARG A 356 -4.36 11.20 13.99
N LEU A 357 -4.72 10.14 13.28
CA LEU A 357 -4.37 9.93 11.89
C LEU A 357 -5.44 10.41 10.90
N LYS A 358 -6.53 11.04 11.39
CA LYS A 358 -7.65 11.57 10.57
C LYS A 358 -8.26 10.54 9.62
N LEU A 359 -8.40 9.29 10.07
CA LEU A 359 -8.73 8.16 9.20
C LEU A 359 -10.19 8.14 8.73
N ARG A 360 -11.10 8.96 9.29
CA ARG A 360 -12.48 9.08 8.82
C ARG A 360 -12.63 9.95 7.56
N ASN A 361 -11.53 10.37 6.96
CA ASN A 361 -11.52 11.09 5.70
C ASN A 361 -11.35 10.13 4.50
N PRO A 362 -11.81 10.53 3.30
CA PRO A 362 -11.64 9.74 2.08
C PRO A 362 -10.18 9.83 1.56
N ILE A 363 -9.27 9.04 2.14
CA ILE A 363 -7.82 9.08 1.92
C ILE A 363 -7.24 7.75 1.43
N TYR A 364 -8.08 6.82 1.00
CA TYR A 364 -7.70 5.42 0.79
C TYR A 364 -7.38 5.04 -0.65
N SER A 365 -8.02 5.64 -1.64
CA SER A 365 -7.76 5.32 -3.06
C SER A 365 -6.29 5.44 -3.44
N GLU A 366 -5.57 6.42 -2.91
CA GLU A 366 -4.16 6.67 -3.18
C GLU A 366 -3.21 5.66 -2.50
N THR A 367 -3.71 4.86 -1.56
CA THR A 367 -2.91 3.85 -0.86
C THR A 367 -2.85 2.52 -1.61
N ALA A 368 -3.85 2.24 -2.42
CA ALA A 368 -4.14 0.93 -2.98
C ALA A 368 -3.17 0.44 -4.07
N SER A 369 -2.16 1.24 -4.43
CA SER A 369 -1.09 0.86 -5.36
C SER A 369 0.26 1.41 -4.93
N TYR A 370 1.33 0.65 -5.23
CA TYR A 370 2.73 1.02 -4.92
C TYR A 370 3.01 1.23 -3.43
N GLY A 371 2.37 0.44 -2.57
CA GLY A 371 2.56 0.42 -1.12
C GLY A 371 1.74 1.46 -0.35
N HIS A 372 1.27 1.05 0.83
CA HIS A 372 0.61 1.92 1.80
C HIS A 372 1.60 2.73 2.63
N MET A 373 2.85 2.24 2.72
CA MET A 373 3.93 2.82 3.51
C MET A 373 4.99 3.48 2.61
N GLY A 374 5.84 4.33 3.20
CA GLY A 374 6.92 5.01 2.47
C GLY A 374 6.44 6.14 1.56
N ARG A 375 5.26 6.68 1.82
CA ARG A 375 4.65 7.76 1.02
C ARG A 375 4.92 9.12 1.64
N THR A 376 4.74 10.18 0.85
CA THR A 376 4.90 11.56 1.32
C THR A 376 3.55 12.13 1.73
N PRO A 377 3.37 12.60 2.99
CA PRO A 377 2.18 13.31 3.41
C PRO A 377 1.94 14.54 2.54
N LYS A 378 0.71 14.74 2.11
CA LYS A 378 0.31 15.92 1.32
C LYS A 378 -1.17 16.24 1.47
N VAL A 379 -1.50 17.52 1.39
CA VAL A 379 -2.87 18.00 1.35
C VAL A 379 -3.35 18.05 -0.09
N VAL A 380 -4.52 17.49 -0.35
CA VAL A 380 -5.15 17.50 -1.68
C VAL A 380 -6.64 17.81 -1.57
N THR A 381 -7.22 18.36 -2.62
CA THR A 381 -8.67 18.50 -2.75
C THR A 381 -9.21 17.36 -3.60
N LYS A 382 -10.06 16.53 -3.03
CA LYS A 382 -10.77 15.44 -3.73
C LYS A 382 -12.19 15.89 -4.09
N VAL A 383 -12.67 15.43 -5.25
CA VAL A 383 -14.01 15.74 -5.75
C VAL A 383 -14.80 14.43 -5.85
N PHE A 384 -15.92 14.38 -5.14
CA PHE A 384 -16.83 13.24 -5.15
C PHE A 384 -18.16 13.64 -5.80
N SER A 385 -18.55 12.94 -6.84
CA SER A 385 -19.80 13.13 -7.56
C SER A 385 -20.64 11.87 -7.48
N SER A 386 -21.92 12.03 -7.21
CA SER A 386 -22.89 10.94 -7.14
C SER A 386 -24.18 11.42 -7.78
N PRO A 387 -24.94 10.54 -8.48
CA PRO A 387 -26.27 10.89 -8.95
C PRO A 387 -27.26 11.17 -7.81
N TYR A 388 -26.94 10.74 -6.59
CA TYR A 388 -27.81 10.81 -5.41
C TYR A 388 -27.47 11.98 -4.48
N HIS A 389 -26.30 12.64 -4.67
CA HIS A 389 -25.79 13.69 -3.81
C HIS A 389 -25.23 14.85 -4.62
N ARG A 390 -25.25 16.04 -4.02
CA ARG A 390 -24.51 17.17 -4.59
C ARG A 390 -23.02 16.86 -4.59
N THR A 391 -22.33 17.27 -5.65
CA THR A 391 -20.86 17.16 -5.72
C THR A 391 -20.21 17.78 -4.49
N LYS A 392 -19.36 17.01 -3.82
CA LYS A 392 -18.55 17.48 -2.68
C LYS A 392 -17.10 17.69 -3.11
N LYS A 393 -16.53 18.81 -2.65
CA LYS A 393 -15.08 19.05 -2.67
C LYS A 393 -14.59 18.96 -1.24
N ILE A 394 -13.66 18.07 -0.96
CA ILE A 394 -13.15 17.81 0.39
C ILE A 394 -11.64 17.95 0.34
N GLU A 395 -11.09 18.85 1.17
CA GLU A 395 -9.67 18.93 1.41
C GLU A 395 -9.27 17.85 2.43
N VAL A 396 -8.31 17.02 2.10
CA VAL A 396 -7.83 15.91 2.93
C VAL A 396 -6.31 15.86 2.96
N GLU A 397 -5.77 15.37 4.07
CA GLU A 397 -4.34 15.11 4.24
C GLU A 397 -4.09 13.60 4.01
N LEU A 398 -3.40 13.26 2.92
CA LEU A 398 -3.04 11.90 2.58
C LEU A 398 -1.82 11.43 3.37
N PHE A 399 -1.75 10.12 3.64
CA PHE A 399 -0.61 9.44 4.26
C PHE A 399 -0.21 10.03 5.63
N THR A 400 -1.19 10.34 6.46
CA THR A 400 -0.98 10.98 7.77
C THR A 400 -0.08 10.17 8.70
N TRP A 401 -0.04 8.84 8.55
CA TRP A 401 0.84 7.93 9.29
C TRP A 401 2.32 7.99 8.87
N GLU A 402 2.64 8.72 7.82
CA GLU A 402 4.02 8.95 7.38
C GLU A 402 4.60 10.27 7.92
N LYS A 403 3.85 11.02 8.73
CA LYS A 403 4.33 12.27 9.34
C LYS A 403 5.38 12.03 10.39
N LEU A 404 6.30 13.00 10.54
CA LEU A 404 7.35 13.03 11.56
C LEU A 404 7.02 14.00 12.71
N ASP A 405 5.73 14.12 13.02
CA ASP A 405 5.17 15.09 13.96
C ASP A 405 5.31 14.69 15.45
N TYR A 406 5.84 13.50 15.72
CA TYR A 406 6.13 13.02 17.08
C TYR A 406 7.63 12.94 17.40
N VAL A 407 8.53 13.29 16.47
CA VAL A 407 9.99 13.18 16.66
C VAL A 407 10.46 13.93 17.90
N ASP A 408 9.99 15.16 18.11
CA ASP A 408 10.41 15.96 19.27
C ASP A 408 9.92 15.38 20.60
N LYS A 409 8.67 14.91 20.65
CA LYS A 409 8.12 14.22 21.82
C LYS A 409 8.87 12.93 22.13
N VAL A 410 9.25 12.18 21.11
CA VAL A 410 10.05 10.97 21.25
C VAL A 410 11.44 11.33 21.79
N LYS A 411 12.10 12.35 21.24
CA LYS A 411 13.41 12.80 21.75
C LYS A 411 13.33 13.23 23.19
N GLU A 412 12.36 14.03 23.58
CA GLU A 412 12.15 14.45 24.96
C GLU A 412 12.00 13.25 25.91
N LYS A 413 11.22 12.23 25.52
CA LYS A 413 10.95 11.08 26.37
C LYS A 413 12.08 10.07 26.45
N PHE A 414 12.88 9.92 25.40
CA PHE A 414 13.90 8.89 25.29
C PHE A 414 15.32 9.35 25.66
N PHE A 415 15.60 10.64 25.56
CA PHE A 415 16.96 11.17 25.75
C PHE A 415 17.09 12.17 26.91
N ASN A 416 15.96 12.60 27.51
CA ASN A 416 15.91 13.40 28.74
C ASN A 416 15.42 12.52 29.92
#